data_16ee6a366364d49491af9b05dffdc45a
#
_entry.id   16ee6a366364d49491af9b05dffdc45a
#
_cell.length_a   1.000
_cell.length_b   1.000
_cell.length_c   1.000
_cell.angle_alpha   90.00
_cell.angle_beta   90.00
_cell.angle_gamma   90.00
#
_symmetry.space_group_name_H-M   'P 1'
#
loop_
_entity.id
_entity.type
_entity.pdbx_description
1 polymer ?
#
loop_
_entity_poly.entity_id
_entity_poly.type
_entity_poly.pdbx_seq_one_letter_code
_entity_poly.pdbx_strand_id
1 'polypeptide(L)'
;MTHTIATAPLGTVLDVTGDIASIRLRPESEVQALEAEISDDSGRLTLVWLGHSSITGIIPGRRITVHGRIVTHGDLRLMYNPRYELHPRSTDER
;
A
#
# COMPACT_ATOMS: atom_id res chain seq x y z
N MET A 1 9.71 14.16 -2.78
CA MET A 1 9.65 13.62 -4.14
C MET A 1 9.09 12.21 -4.12
N THR A 2 8.21 11.91 -5.05
CA THR A 2 7.56 10.62 -5.12
C THR A 2 8.35 9.69 -6.03
N HIS A 3 8.54 8.47 -5.59
CA HIS A 3 9.25 7.44 -6.36
C HIS A 3 8.26 6.53 -7.05
N THR A 4 8.68 5.90 -8.14
CA THR A 4 7.91 4.77 -8.68
C THR A 4 8.22 3.54 -7.84
N ILE A 5 7.30 2.58 -7.86
CA ILE A 5 7.46 1.39 -7.03
C ILE A 5 8.72 0.63 -7.43
N ALA A 6 8.97 0.44 -8.73
CA ALA A 6 10.10 -0.37 -9.18
C ALA A 6 11.44 0.27 -8.88
N THR A 7 11.50 1.61 -8.85
CA THR A 7 12.77 2.30 -8.68
C THR A 7 13.00 2.81 -7.27
N ALA A 8 12.02 2.66 -6.39
CA ALA A 8 12.14 3.17 -5.02
C ALA A 8 13.26 2.42 -4.29
N PRO A 9 14.18 3.16 -3.64
CA PRO A 9 15.25 2.49 -2.90
C PRO A 9 14.69 1.79 -1.67
N LEU A 10 15.30 0.66 -1.33
CA LEU A 10 14.90 -0.12 -0.18
C LEU A 10 15.45 0.50 1.09
N GLY A 11 14.69 0.36 2.20
CA GLY A 11 15.16 0.75 3.52
C GLY A 11 15.14 2.24 3.80
N THR A 12 14.67 3.04 2.86
CA THR A 12 14.62 4.49 2.99
C THR A 12 13.18 4.94 3.13
N VAL A 13 12.90 5.87 4.03
CA VAL A 13 11.56 6.41 4.16
C VAL A 13 11.26 7.28 2.94
N LEU A 14 10.18 6.96 2.26
CA LEU A 14 9.83 7.64 1.02
C LEU A 14 8.34 7.55 0.76
N ASP A 15 7.88 8.26 -0.26
CA ASP A 15 6.47 8.25 -0.67
C ASP A 15 6.33 7.52 -1.98
N VAL A 16 5.27 6.73 -2.08
CA VAL A 16 4.90 6.03 -3.31
C VAL A 16 3.40 6.18 -3.51
N THR A 17 3.01 6.42 -4.76
CA THR A 17 1.60 6.53 -5.11
C THR A 17 1.24 5.41 -6.06
N GLY A 18 0.09 4.79 -5.82
CA GLY A 18 -0.41 3.75 -6.71
C GLY A 18 -1.90 3.56 -6.54
N ASP A 19 -2.43 2.61 -7.30
CA ASP A 19 -3.84 2.26 -7.24
C ASP A 19 -3.98 0.95 -6.50
N ILE A 20 -4.94 0.88 -5.60
CA ILE A 20 -5.20 -0.34 -4.84
C ILE A 20 -5.82 -1.35 -5.78
N ALA A 21 -5.14 -2.47 -5.97
CA ALA A 21 -5.61 -3.53 -6.85
C ALA A 21 -6.42 -4.57 -6.10
N SER A 22 -6.04 -4.88 -4.87
CA SER A 22 -6.72 -5.91 -4.10
C SER A 22 -6.50 -5.68 -2.62
N ILE A 23 -7.41 -6.27 -1.82
CA ILE A 23 -7.36 -6.23 -0.37
C ILE A 23 -7.43 -7.67 0.11
N ARG A 24 -6.63 -8.00 1.11
CA ARG A 24 -6.63 -9.33 1.69
C ARG A 24 -6.54 -9.22 3.20
N LEU A 25 -7.32 -10.04 3.88
CA LEU A 25 -7.23 -10.17 5.32
C LEU A 25 -6.47 -11.45 5.64
N ARG A 26 -5.50 -11.36 6.53
CA ARG A 26 -4.69 -12.49 6.94
C ARG A 26 -5.07 -12.93 8.34
N PRO A 27 -6.08 -13.79 8.48
CA PRO A 27 -6.53 -14.19 9.82
C PRO A 27 -5.74 -15.35 10.42
N GLU A 28 -4.91 -16.02 9.62
CA GLU A 28 -4.23 -17.21 10.08
C GLU A 28 -3.02 -16.92 10.96
N SER A 29 -2.59 -15.69 11.05
CA SER A 29 -1.52 -15.34 11.98
C SER A 29 -2.14 -14.93 13.32
N GLU A 30 -1.35 -14.93 14.37
CA GLU A 30 -1.83 -14.54 15.69
C GLU A 30 -2.27 -13.10 15.74
N VAL A 31 -1.68 -12.27 14.90
CA VAL A 31 -2.05 -10.87 14.77
C VAL A 31 -2.72 -10.70 13.43
N GLN A 32 -3.96 -10.18 13.46
CA GLN A 32 -4.64 -9.88 12.22
C GLN A 32 -3.81 -8.90 11.40
N ALA A 33 -3.85 -9.05 10.10
CA ALA A 33 -3.15 -8.13 9.21
C ALA A 33 -4.02 -7.86 8.01
N LEU A 34 -4.20 -6.59 7.70
CA LEU A 34 -4.86 -6.16 6.48
C LEU A 34 -3.78 -5.87 5.45
N GLU A 35 -3.87 -6.52 4.31
CA GLU A 35 -2.93 -6.33 3.22
C GLU A 35 -3.63 -5.68 2.05
N ALA A 36 -2.96 -4.71 1.45
CA ALA A 36 -3.45 -4.08 0.23
C ALA A 36 -2.32 -4.12 -0.78
N GLU A 37 -2.62 -4.62 -1.97
CA GLU A 37 -1.65 -4.56 -3.05
C GLU A 37 -1.92 -3.31 -3.87
N ILE A 38 -0.90 -2.46 -3.99
CA ILE A 38 -1.01 -1.29 -4.85
C ILE A 38 -0.05 -1.46 -6.02
N SER A 39 -0.39 -0.83 -7.13
CA SER A 39 0.43 -0.90 -8.33
C SER A 39 0.50 0.47 -8.96
N ASP A 40 1.61 0.70 -9.64
CA ASP A 40 1.74 1.79 -10.58
C ASP A 40 2.22 1.17 -11.90
N ASP A 41 2.62 2.01 -12.86
CA ASP A 41 3.04 1.47 -14.14
C ASP A 41 4.34 0.68 -14.05
N SER A 42 5.09 0.83 -12.96
CA SER A 42 6.41 0.23 -12.84
C SER A 42 6.41 -1.08 -12.06
N GLY A 43 5.44 -1.32 -11.18
CA GLY A 43 5.48 -2.51 -10.35
C GLY A 43 4.40 -2.55 -9.31
N ARG A 44 4.59 -3.43 -8.31
CA ARG A 44 3.61 -3.68 -7.27
C ARG A 44 4.27 -3.57 -5.90
N LEU A 45 3.48 -3.14 -4.93
CA LEU A 45 3.91 -3.00 -3.55
C LEU A 45 2.79 -3.52 -2.66
N THR A 46 3.13 -4.34 -1.69
CA THR A 46 2.18 -4.85 -0.72
C THR A 46 2.27 -4.03 0.56
N LEU A 47 1.15 -3.44 0.95
CA LEU A 47 1.04 -2.69 2.19
C LEU A 47 0.47 -3.62 3.25
N VAL A 48 1.02 -3.56 4.46
CA VAL A 48 0.58 -4.44 5.55
C VAL A 48 0.30 -3.57 6.77
N TRP A 49 -0.95 -3.61 7.24
CA TRP A 49 -1.32 -2.94 8.49
C TRP A 49 -1.60 -3.99 9.53
N LEU A 50 -0.72 -4.09 10.50
CA LEU A 50 -0.85 -5.08 11.56
C LEU A 50 -1.90 -4.64 12.56
N GLY A 51 -2.72 -5.60 13.00
CA GLY A 51 -3.74 -5.31 14.01
C GLY A 51 -5.03 -4.74 13.45
N HIS A 52 -5.16 -4.67 12.13
CA HIS A 52 -6.36 -4.13 11.50
C HIS A 52 -7.06 -5.21 10.69
N SER A 53 -8.38 -5.20 10.69
CA SER A 53 -9.17 -6.05 9.83
C SER A 53 -9.81 -5.27 8.68
N SER A 54 -9.94 -3.96 8.84
CA SER A 54 -10.42 -3.08 7.78
C SER A 54 -9.96 -1.67 8.10
N ILE A 55 -9.84 -0.85 7.05
CA ILE A 55 -9.49 0.56 7.20
C ILE A 55 -10.39 1.30 6.22
N THR A 56 -11.11 2.30 6.74
CA THR A 56 -12.05 3.06 5.92
C THR A 56 -11.33 3.67 4.73
N GLY A 57 -11.87 3.48 3.55
CA GLY A 57 -11.33 4.05 2.32
C GLY A 57 -10.27 3.22 1.64
N ILE A 58 -9.74 2.19 2.30
CA ILE A 58 -8.76 1.28 1.69
C ILE A 58 -9.56 0.20 0.98
N ILE A 59 -9.86 0.45 -0.28
CA ILE A 59 -10.68 -0.43 -1.11
C ILE A 59 -10.08 -0.49 -2.51
N PRO A 60 -10.34 -1.57 -3.25
CA PRO A 60 -9.82 -1.65 -4.62
C PRO A 60 -10.31 -0.50 -5.48
N GLY A 61 -9.44 -0.04 -6.36
CA GLY A 61 -9.74 1.06 -7.26
C GLY A 61 -9.38 2.42 -6.72
N ARG A 62 -9.04 2.52 -5.44
CA ARG A 62 -8.72 3.81 -4.83
C ARG A 62 -7.25 4.13 -5.04
N ARG A 63 -6.96 5.39 -5.34
CA ARG A 63 -5.58 5.84 -5.46
C ARG A 63 -5.09 6.31 -4.10
N ILE A 64 -3.86 5.93 -3.76
CA ILE A 64 -3.32 6.16 -2.43
C ILE A 64 -1.85 6.54 -2.53
N THR A 65 -1.41 7.45 -1.69
CA THR A 65 0.00 7.73 -1.47
C THR A 65 0.37 7.17 -0.11
N VAL A 66 1.42 6.37 -0.06
CA VAL A 66 1.88 5.75 1.18
C VAL A 66 3.28 6.24 1.50
N HIS A 67 3.57 6.28 2.78
CA HIS A 67 4.81 6.84 3.30
C HIS A 67 5.42 5.84 4.28
N GLY A 68 6.63 5.39 4.00
CA GLY A 68 7.31 4.42 4.82
C GLY A 68 8.52 3.86 4.12
N ARG A 69 9.02 2.74 4.64
CA ARG A 69 10.18 2.05 4.07
C ARG A 69 9.73 0.82 3.34
N ILE A 70 10.27 0.62 2.16
CA ILE A 70 10.04 -0.61 1.42
C ILE A 70 11.09 -1.62 1.84
N VAL A 71 10.63 -2.81 2.22
CA VAL A 71 11.49 -3.95 2.51
C VAL A 71 11.10 -5.07 1.56
N THR A 72 11.97 -6.06 1.44
CA THR A 72 11.69 -7.19 0.56
C THR A 72 11.55 -8.46 1.36
N HIS A 73 10.72 -9.36 0.85
CA HIS A 73 10.58 -10.71 1.38
C HIS A 73 10.47 -11.61 0.18
N GLY A 74 11.57 -12.29 -0.16
CA GLY A 74 11.64 -12.98 -1.45
C GLY A 74 11.56 -11.95 -2.56
N ASP A 75 10.64 -12.17 -3.49
CA ASP A 75 10.44 -11.25 -4.61
C ASP A 75 9.43 -10.16 -4.31
N LEU A 76 8.84 -10.17 -3.12
CA LEU A 76 7.80 -9.21 -2.77
C LEU A 76 8.41 -7.96 -2.19
N ARG A 77 7.86 -6.82 -2.56
CA ARG A 77 8.15 -5.54 -1.91
C ARG A 77 7.01 -5.25 -0.95
N LEU A 78 7.38 -4.91 0.28
CA LEU A 78 6.42 -4.74 1.37
C LEU A 78 6.66 -3.42 2.08
N MET A 79 5.59 -2.84 2.61
CA MET A 79 5.69 -1.67 3.47
C MET A 79 4.76 -1.90 4.66
N TYR A 80 5.33 -1.96 5.87
CA TYR A 80 4.57 -2.27 7.09
C TYR A 80 4.08 -1.01 7.75
N ASN A 81 2.80 -1.00 8.08
CA ASN A 81 2.15 0.08 8.83
C ASN A 81 2.44 1.45 8.24
N PRO A 82 2.27 1.62 6.92
CA PRO A 82 2.58 2.91 6.30
C PRO A 82 1.60 3.97 6.72
N ARG A 83 2.07 5.19 6.79
CA ARG A 83 1.15 6.33 6.78
C ARG A 83 0.65 6.49 5.36
N TYR A 84 -0.54 7.05 5.22
CA TYR A 84 -1.13 7.11 3.91
C TYR A 84 -2.05 8.30 3.76
N GLU A 85 -2.29 8.65 2.51
CA GLU A 85 -3.22 9.69 2.15
C GLU A 85 -4.01 9.18 0.95
N LEU A 86 -5.33 9.16 1.09
CA LEU A 86 -6.20 8.73 0.01
C LEU A 86 -6.47 9.91 -0.91
N HIS A 87 -6.38 9.66 -2.20
CA HIS A 87 -6.67 10.70 -3.18
C HIS A 87 -8.17 10.78 -3.40
N PRO A 88 -8.72 11.98 -3.63
CA PRO A 88 -10.13 12.09 -3.95
C PRO A 88 -10.43 11.31 -5.23
N ARG A 89 -11.61 10.70 -5.28
CA ARG A 89 -12.03 9.99 -6.47
C ARG A 89 -12.59 10.99 -7.45
N SER A 90 -12.24 10.82 -8.73
CA SER A 90 -12.67 11.78 -9.71
C SER A 90 -14.20 11.84 -9.82
N THR A 91 -14.88 10.71 -9.59
CA THR A 91 -16.33 10.68 -9.61
C THR A 91 -16.94 11.40 -8.44
N ASP A 92 -16.19 11.68 -7.39
CA ASP A 92 -16.72 12.38 -6.23
C ASP A 92 -16.86 13.87 -6.46
N GLU A 93 -16.37 14.34 -7.57
CA GLU A 93 -16.39 15.77 -7.87
C GLU A 93 -17.68 16.23 -8.54
N ARG A 94 -18.58 15.36 -8.71
CA ARG A 94 -19.83 15.68 -9.37
C ARG A 94 -20.70 16.55 -8.53
#